data_bd7278801bc50720376ea41545ab91e3
#
_entry.id   bd7278801bc50720376ea41545ab91e3
#
_cell.length_a   1.000
_cell.length_b   1.000
_cell.length_c   1.000
_cell.angle_alpha   90.00
_cell.angle_beta   90.00
_cell.angle_gamma   90.00
#
_symmetry.space_group_name_H-M   'P 1'
#
loop_
_entity.id
_entity.type
_entity.pdbx_description
1 polymer ?
#
loop_
_entity_poly.entity_id
_entity_poly.type
_entity_poly.pdbx_seq_one_letter_code
_entity_poly.pdbx_strand_id
1 'polypeptide(L)'
;MAWRVLACVAVVCALLSLGAHATEAEFLPPAPEDVIKTEGGSLSVWSREFEFFKDANMNAARMEVAAFSLALPEYNDAPQLSFITHGCAFMGLLSPMGVPAPL
;
A
#
# COMPACT_ATOMS: atom_id res chain seq x y z
N MET A 1 32.30 37.12 -29.74
CA MET A 1 32.32 35.65 -29.68
C MET A 1 31.92 35.13 -28.30
N ALA A 2 32.44 35.67 -27.20
CA ALA A 2 32.06 35.20 -25.83
C ALA A 2 30.57 35.41 -25.48
N TRP A 3 29.95 36.45 -25.99
CA TRP A 3 28.52 36.72 -25.78
C TRP A 3 27.60 35.65 -26.38
N ARG A 4 27.93 35.16 -27.56
CA ARG A 4 27.12 34.11 -28.21
C ARG A 4 27.23 32.77 -27.48
N VAL A 5 28.38 32.45 -26.92
CA VAL A 5 28.59 31.24 -26.11
C VAL A 5 27.87 31.37 -24.78
N LEU A 6 27.91 32.51 -24.11
CA LEU A 6 27.17 32.80 -22.89
C LEU A 6 25.65 32.67 -23.09
N ALA A 7 25.13 33.19 -24.19
CA ALA A 7 23.71 33.09 -24.53
C ALA A 7 23.29 31.64 -24.78
N CYS A 8 24.11 30.83 -25.47
CA CYS A 8 23.83 29.41 -25.67
C CYS A 8 23.85 28.61 -24.36
N VAL A 9 24.80 28.88 -23.47
CA VAL A 9 24.89 28.23 -22.16
C VAL A 9 23.66 28.57 -21.30
N ALA A 10 23.23 29.84 -21.31
CA ALA A 10 22.04 30.27 -20.57
C ALA A 10 20.75 29.58 -21.07
N VAL A 11 20.61 29.43 -22.39
CA VAL A 11 19.46 28.76 -23.00
C VAL A 11 19.47 27.25 -22.66
N VAL A 12 20.62 26.59 -22.72
CA VAL A 12 20.75 25.19 -22.37
C VAL A 12 20.45 24.94 -20.89
N CYS A 13 20.93 25.80 -19.99
CA CYS A 13 20.61 25.71 -18.56
C CYS A 13 19.12 25.95 -18.30
N ALA A 14 18.47 26.88 -18.98
CA ALA A 14 17.04 27.10 -18.87
C ALA A 14 16.21 25.92 -19.37
N LEU A 15 16.63 25.26 -20.46
CA LEU A 15 15.97 24.05 -20.97
C LEU A 15 16.16 22.85 -20.05
N LEU A 16 17.30 22.71 -19.40
CA LEU A 16 17.56 21.64 -18.42
C LEU A 16 16.75 21.84 -17.13
N SER A 17 16.50 23.08 -16.71
CA SER A 17 15.67 23.35 -15.53
C SER A 17 14.17 23.12 -15.77
N LEU A 18 13.70 23.21 -16.99
CA LEU A 18 12.30 22.91 -17.36
C LEU A 18 12.00 21.39 -17.39
N GLY A 19 13.02 20.55 -17.51
CA GLY A 19 12.87 19.08 -17.52
C GLY A 19 12.93 18.42 -16.15
N ALA A 20 13.25 19.15 -15.09
CA ALA A 20 13.41 18.63 -13.74
C ALA A 20 12.14 18.77 -12.89
N HIS A 21 10.97 18.58 -13.45
CA HIS A 21 9.79 18.27 -12.65
C HIS A 21 9.88 16.80 -12.27
N ALA A 22 10.53 16.52 -11.12
CA ALA A 22 10.27 15.31 -10.42
C ALA A 22 8.77 15.33 -10.09
N THR A 23 7.98 14.54 -10.78
CA THR A 23 6.66 14.15 -10.31
C THR A 23 6.90 13.51 -8.96
N GLU A 24 6.59 14.22 -7.88
CA GLU A 24 6.45 13.59 -6.58
C GLU A 24 5.41 12.50 -6.80
N ALA A 25 5.89 11.26 -6.84
CA ALA A 25 4.99 10.14 -6.75
C ALA A 25 4.29 10.31 -5.40
N GLU A 26 3.03 10.68 -5.45
CA GLU A 26 2.21 10.89 -4.28
C GLU A 26 2.02 9.51 -3.63
N PHE A 27 2.89 9.19 -2.67
CA PHE A 27 2.83 7.94 -1.91
C PHE A 27 1.67 7.90 -0.92
N LEU A 28 0.70 8.78 -1.08
CA LEU A 28 -0.53 8.70 -0.31
C LEU A 28 -1.36 7.52 -0.82
N PRO A 29 -1.68 6.56 0.05
CA PRO A 29 -2.54 5.47 -0.35
C PRO A 29 -3.89 6.03 -0.81
N PRO A 30 -4.41 5.58 -1.95
CA PRO A 30 -5.74 5.98 -2.38
C PRO A 30 -6.78 5.54 -1.35
N ALA A 31 -7.97 6.13 -1.40
CA ALA A 31 -9.08 5.67 -0.59
C ALA A 31 -9.37 4.18 -0.89
N PRO A 32 -9.76 3.38 0.11
CA PRO A 32 -10.11 1.99 -0.11
C PRO A 32 -11.28 1.88 -1.08
N GLU A 33 -11.26 0.87 -1.92
CA GLU A 33 -12.30 0.60 -2.90
C GLU A 33 -13.58 0.12 -2.22
N ASP A 34 -13.43 -0.82 -1.30
CA ASP A 34 -14.52 -1.36 -0.49
C ASP A 34 -14.25 -1.17 1.01
N VAL A 35 -15.29 -0.77 1.72
CA VAL A 35 -15.27 -0.68 3.18
C VAL A 35 -16.48 -1.42 3.74
N ILE A 36 -16.24 -2.54 4.39
CA ILE A 36 -17.25 -3.34 5.07
C ILE A 36 -17.23 -2.97 6.55
N LYS A 37 -18.32 -2.43 7.06
CA LYS A 37 -18.47 -2.09 8.47
C LYS A 37 -19.41 -3.07 9.16
N THR A 38 -18.99 -3.54 10.32
CA THR A 38 -19.76 -4.43 11.18
C THR A 38 -19.71 -3.91 12.63
N GLU A 39 -20.52 -4.48 13.51
CA GLU A 39 -20.46 -4.13 14.94
C GLU A 39 -19.10 -4.51 15.57
N GLY A 40 -18.44 -5.53 15.04
CA GLY A 40 -17.14 -6.01 15.51
C GLY A 40 -15.93 -5.29 14.91
N GLY A 41 -16.14 -4.32 14.01
CA GLY A 41 -15.05 -3.59 13.38
C GLY A 41 -15.29 -3.26 11.92
N SER A 42 -14.22 -3.03 11.17
CA SER A 42 -14.31 -2.72 9.75
C SER A 42 -13.19 -3.41 8.95
N LEU A 43 -13.47 -3.69 7.70
CA LEU A 43 -12.54 -4.20 6.72
C LEU A 43 -12.49 -3.24 5.53
N SER A 44 -11.33 -2.68 5.27
CA SER A 44 -11.06 -1.83 4.12
C SER A 44 -10.18 -2.58 3.13
N VAL A 45 -10.55 -2.60 1.87
CA VAL A 45 -9.85 -3.38 0.84
C VAL A 45 -9.38 -2.46 -0.29
N TRP A 46 -8.17 -2.69 -0.74
CA TRP A 46 -7.56 -2.12 -1.94
C TRP A 46 -7.25 -3.26 -2.91
N SER A 47 -7.95 -3.29 -4.02
CA SER A 47 -7.80 -4.35 -5.00
C SER A 47 -6.57 -4.13 -5.89
N ARG A 48 -6.25 -5.15 -6.70
CA ARG A 48 -5.20 -5.07 -7.72
C ARG A 48 -5.49 -4.09 -8.86
N GLU A 49 -6.71 -3.57 -8.94
CA GLU A 49 -7.10 -2.63 -9.99
C GLU A 49 -6.47 -1.26 -9.79
N PHE A 50 -6.06 -0.94 -8.57
CA PHE A 50 -5.25 0.25 -8.34
C PHE A 50 -3.92 0.16 -9.08
N GLU A 51 -3.59 1.19 -9.81
CA GLU A 51 -2.37 1.27 -10.63
C GLU A 51 -1.11 0.94 -9.83
N PHE A 52 -1.04 1.39 -8.57
CA PHE A 52 0.08 1.10 -7.67
C PHE A 52 0.24 -0.40 -7.35
N PHE A 53 -0.86 -1.14 -7.18
CA PHE A 53 -0.82 -2.57 -6.86
C PHE A 53 -0.82 -3.47 -8.08
N LYS A 54 -1.21 -2.95 -9.24
CA LYS A 54 -1.29 -3.67 -10.49
C LYS A 54 0.07 -4.19 -10.94
N ASP A 55 1.08 -3.33 -10.90
CA ASP A 55 2.44 -3.68 -11.32
C ASP A 55 3.09 -4.68 -10.35
N ALA A 56 2.79 -4.57 -9.06
CA ALA A 56 3.30 -5.47 -8.03
C ALA A 56 2.49 -6.77 -7.91
N ASN A 57 1.34 -6.88 -8.58
CA ASN A 57 0.42 -8.01 -8.49
C ASN A 57 0.04 -8.37 -7.05
N MET A 58 -0.29 -7.36 -6.25
CA MET A 58 -0.64 -7.51 -4.82
C MET A 58 -1.99 -6.86 -4.53
N ASN A 59 -2.56 -7.24 -3.39
CA ASN A 59 -3.72 -6.60 -2.78
C ASN A 59 -3.33 -6.08 -1.41
N ALA A 60 -4.05 -5.12 -0.89
CA ALA A 60 -3.93 -4.72 0.49
C ALA A 60 -5.30 -4.69 1.16
N ALA A 61 -5.30 -5.02 2.44
CA ALA A 61 -6.49 -4.90 3.26
C ALA A 61 -6.09 -4.38 4.65
N ARG A 62 -6.95 -3.57 5.24
CA ARG A 62 -6.85 -3.13 6.63
C ARG A 62 -8.05 -3.65 7.38
N MET A 63 -7.80 -4.43 8.41
CA MET A 63 -8.82 -4.93 9.30
C MET A 63 -8.73 -4.18 10.63
N GLU A 64 -9.84 -3.60 11.06
CA GLU A 64 -9.99 -3.01 12.38
C GLU A 64 -10.95 -3.89 13.18
N VAL A 65 -10.44 -4.47 14.26
CA VAL A 65 -11.22 -5.34 15.15
C VAL A 65 -11.47 -4.60 16.45
N ALA A 66 -12.73 -4.46 16.83
CA ALA A 66 -13.09 -3.83 18.09
C ALA A 66 -12.67 -4.69 19.28
N ALA A 67 -12.52 -4.08 20.44
CA ALA A 67 -12.23 -4.82 21.67
C ALA A 67 -13.29 -5.89 21.93
N PHE A 68 -12.85 -7.09 22.37
CA PHE A 68 -13.69 -8.26 22.61
C PHE A 68 -14.42 -8.80 21.38
N SER A 69 -13.95 -8.45 20.18
CA SER A 69 -14.46 -8.99 18.92
C SER A 69 -13.52 -10.03 18.33
N LEU A 70 -14.06 -10.85 17.46
CA LEU A 70 -13.36 -11.92 16.77
C LEU A 70 -13.50 -11.75 15.27
N ALA A 71 -12.37 -11.79 14.56
CA ALA A 71 -12.37 -11.97 13.12
C ALA A 71 -12.61 -13.44 12.77
N LEU A 72 -13.48 -13.67 11.80
CA LEU A 72 -13.75 -15.04 11.34
C LEU A 72 -12.52 -15.63 10.64
N PRO A 73 -12.32 -16.94 10.74
CA PRO A 73 -11.25 -17.61 9.99
C PRO A 73 -11.43 -17.38 8.49
N GLU A 74 -10.34 -17.02 7.84
CA GLU A 74 -10.30 -16.86 6.38
C GLU A 74 -9.21 -17.76 5.80
N TYR A 75 -9.38 -18.14 4.56
CA TYR A 75 -8.43 -18.92 3.80
C TYR A 75 -7.88 -18.09 2.65
N ASN A 76 -6.57 -18.02 2.55
CA ASN A 76 -5.86 -17.41 1.43
C ASN A 76 -5.09 -18.48 0.66
N ASP A 77 -5.20 -18.42 -0.65
CA ASP A 77 -4.45 -19.27 -1.59
C ASP A 77 -3.11 -18.63 -2.04
N ALA A 78 -2.81 -17.44 -1.53
CA ALA A 78 -1.61 -16.69 -1.83
C ALA A 78 -0.80 -16.35 -0.57
N PRO A 79 0.50 -16.11 -0.71
CA PRO A 79 1.32 -15.63 0.41
C PRO A 79 0.75 -14.34 0.98
N GLN A 80 0.65 -14.27 2.30
CA GLN A 80 0.13 -13.13 3.04
C GLN A 80 1.15 -12.64 4.05
N LEU A 81 1.32 -11.32 4.11
CA LEU A 81 2.07 -10.64 5.14
C LEU A 81 1.12 -9.77 5.96
N SER A 82 1.08 -10.00 7.26
CA SER A 82 0.24 -9.24 8.19
C SER A 82 1.09 -8.40 9.12
N PHE A 83 0.69 -7.18 9.33
CA PHE A 83 1.37 -6.24 10.22
C PHE A 83 0.36 -5.57 11.15
N ILE A 84 0.62 -5.62 12.46
CA ILE A 84 -0.21 -4.94 13.47
C ILE A 84 0.25 -3.50 13.57
N THR A 85 -0.59 -2.58 13.11
CA THR A 85 -0.29 -1.14 13.13
C THR A 85 -0.63 -0.50 14.47
N HIS A 86 -1.61 -1.05 15.19
CA HIS A 86 -2.09 -0.49 16.44
C HIS A 86 -2.76 -1.56 17.33
N GLY A 87 -2.50 -1.51 18.62
CA GLY A 87 -3.09 -2.44 19.59
C GLY A 87 -2.38 -3.79 19.69
N CYS A 88 -3.06 -4.74 20.28
CA CYS A 88 -2.62 -6.13 20.46
C CYS A 88 -3.73 -7.08 20.06
N ALA A 89 -3.37 -8.19 19.43
CA ALA A 89 -4.31 -9.22 19.03
C ALA A 89 -3.68 -10.60 19.20
N PHE A 90 -4.53 -11.62 19.38
CA PHE A 90 -4.14 -13.01 19.25
C PHE A 90 -4.50 -13.50 17.86
N MET A 91 -3.57 -14.13 17.19
CA MET A 91 -3.77 -14.71 15.86
C MET A 91 -3.52 -16.21 15.94
N GLY A 92 -4.47 -16.99 15.48
CA GLY A 92 -4.33 -18.44 15.33
C GLY A 92 -4.16 -18.81 13.86
N LEU A 93 -3.16 -19.63 13.56
CA LEU A 93 -2.98 -20.23 12.24
C LEU A 93 -3.35 -21.69 12.28
N LEU A 94 -4.22 -22.11 11.37
CA LEU A 94 -4.54 -23.51 11.15
C LEU A 94 -3.68 -24.03 10.00
N SER A 95 -2.78 -24.96 10.34
CA SER A 95 -1.99 -25.66 9.34
C SER A 95 -2.83 -26.80 8.71
N PRO A 96 -2.60 -27.17 7.43
CA PRO A 96 -3.21 -28.35 6.83
C PRO A 96 -2.92 -29.64 7.59
N MET A 97 -1.90 -29.64 8.44
CA MET A 97 -1.55 -30.78 9.33
C MET A 97 -2.32 -30.79 10.65
N GLY A 98 -3.24 -29.85 10.86
CA GLY A 98 -4.10 -29.81 12.05
C GLY A 98 -3.43 -29.39 13.36
N VAL A 99 -2.20 -28.91 13.33
CA VAL A 99 -1.49 -28.41 14.51
C VAL A 99 -1.51 -26.87 14.48
N PRO A 100 -2.14 -26.22 15.49
CA PRO A 100 -2.04 -24.77 15.60
C PRO A 100 -0.58 -24.39 15.89
N ALA A 101 0.01 -23.55 15.04
CA ALA A 101 1.32 -22.96 15.30
C ALA A 101 1.14 -21.75 16.20
N PRO A 102 1.78 -21.70 17.37
CA PRO A 102 1.84 -20.46 18.15
C PRO A 102 2.72 -19.44 17.41
N LEU A 103 2.22 -18.25 17.31
CA LEU A 103 2.97 -17.07 16.82
C LEU A 103 3.60 -16.33 17.97
#